data_34f7b7b51be2c6661b7710aaf221b67c
#
_entry.id   34f7b7b51be2c6661b7710aaf221b67c
#
_cell.length_a   1.000
_cell.length_b   1.000
_cell.length_c   1.000
_cell.angle_alpha   90.00
_cell.angle_beta   90.00
_cell.angle_gamma   90.00
#
_symmetry.space_group_name_H-M   'P 1'
#
loop_
_entity.id
_entity.type
_entity.pdbx_description
1 polymer ?
#
loop_
_entity_poly.entity_id
_entity_poly.type
_entity_poly.pdbx_seq_one_letter_code
_entity_poly.pdbx_strand_id
1 'polypeptide(L)'
;MVTAPSMSPEHGPSGEDTKKASTIVAGCTMDNQIIFDVLSNALHASRILKMSASYQDSLRSMLNRLAPMQIGKYNQLQEWLEDLDNPNDKHRHISHVYGLFPSNQISPYTHPLLFQAAKNTLLQRG
;
A
#
# COMPACT_ATOMS: atom_id res chain seq x y z
N MET A 1 -5.92 -10.18 3.89
CA MET A 1 -6.19 -9.34 5.09
C MET A 1 -6.00 -7.90 4.69
N VAL A 2 -6.91 -7.02 5.10
CA VAL A 2 -6.88 -5.58 4.85
C VAL A 2 -7.37 -4.83 6.08
N THR A 3 -7.06 -3.55 6.19
CA THR A 3 -7.64 -2.65 7.20
C THR A 3 -9.06 -2.26 6.83
N ALA A 4 -9.93 -2.17 7.84
CA ALA A 4 -11.30 -1.64 7.68
C ALA A 4 -11.81 -1.14 9.05
N PRO A 5 -12.27 0.11 9.19
CA PRO A 5 -12.22 1.16 8.16
C PRO A 5 -10.80 1.61 7.83
N SER A 6 -10.61 2.18 6.65
CA SER A 6 -9.33 2.70 6.15
C SER A 6 -9.58 3.99 5.37
N MET A 7 -8.56 4.84 5.25
CA MET A 7 -8.62 6.06 4.46
C MET A 7 -7.22 6.33 3.89
N SER A 8 -7.15 6.58 2.59
CA SER A 8 -5.91 7.14 2.04
C SER A 8 -5.81 8.61 2.41
N PRO A 9 -4.70 9.06 3.00
CA PRO A 9 -4.54 10.46 3.35
C PRO A 9 -4.48 11.37 2.11
N GLU A 10 -5.29 12.37 2.02
CA GLU A 10 -6.41 12.79 2.89
C GLU A 10 -7.70 12.84 2.06
N HIS A 11 -7.93 11.87 1.17
CA HIS A 11 -9.07 11.87 0.25
C HIS A 11 -9.61 10.46 0.00
N GLY A 12 -10.77 10.39 -0.62
CA GLY A 12 -11.37 9.15 -1.09
C GLY A 12 -11.21 8.98 -2.60
N PRO A 13 -11.62 7.83 -3.14
CA PRO A 13 -11.68 7.64 -4.58
C PRO A 13 -12.54 8.73 -5.21
N SER A 14 -11.95 9.52 -6.11
CA SER A 14 -12.67 10.57 -6.82
C SER A 14 -13.47 9.96 -7.97
N GLY A 15 -14.73 9.62 -7.70
CA GLY A 15 -15.72 9.40 -8.74
C GLY A 15 -16.20 10.74 -9.34
N GLU A 16 -16.88 10.68 -10.48
CA GLU A 16 -17.50 11.88 -11.11
C GLU A 16 -18.49 12.59 -10.19
N ASP A 17 -19.04 11.88 -9.18
CA ASP A 17 -19.96 12.43 -8.19
C ASP A 17 -19.27 12.57 -6.80
N THR A 18 -18.51 13.65 -6.65
CA THR A 18 -17.81 14.00 -5.41
C THR A 18 -18.71 14.15 -4.18
N LYS A 19 -20.02 14.29 -4.38
CA LYS A 19 -21.00 14.41 -3.29
C LYS A 19 -21.35 13.06 -2.65
N LYS A 20 -21.04 11.96 -3.34
CA LYS A 20 -21.32 10.58 -2.86
C LYS A 20 -20.05 9.78 -2.56
N ALA A 21 -18.87 10.29 -2.89
CA ALA A 21 -17.63 9.59 -2.65
C ALA A 21 -17.34 9.55 -1.15
N SER A 22 -17.32 8.36 -0.58
CA SER A 22 -16.86 8.15 0.79
C SER A 22 -15.34 8.25 0.83
N THR A 23 -14.82 8.98 1.82
CA THR A 23 -13.38 8.97 2.13
C THR A 23 -12.99 7.71 2.91
N ILE A 24 -13.98 7.02 3.50
CA ILE A 24 -13.75 5.81 4.27
C ILE A 24 -13.98 4.60 3.36
N VAL A 25 -12.96 3.79 3.26
CA VAL A 25 -12.88 2.60 2.41
C VAL A 25 -12.32 1.41 3.20
N ALA A 26 -11.92 0.36 2.51
CA ALA A 26 -11.16 -0.74 3.08
C ALA A 26 -9.86 -0.94 2.30
N GLY A 27 -8.77 -1.26 3.00
CA GLY A 27 -7.55 -1.75 2.39
C GLY A 27 -6.77 -0.76 1.54
N CYS A 28 -6.63 0.50 1.99
CA CYS A 28 -5.72 1.43 1.34
C CYS A 28 -4.31 0.84 1.23
N THR A 29 -3.66 1.08 0.11
CA THR A 29 -2.32 0.56 -0.18
C THR A 29 -1.31 1.00 0.87
N MET A 30 -1.35 2.26 1.31
CA MET A 30 -0.45 2.76 2.36
C MET A 30 -0.59 1.97 3.67
N ASP A 31 -1.82 1.66 4.11
CA ASP A 31 -2.04 0.89 5.33
C ASP A 31 -1.37 -0.49 5.24
N ASN A 32 -1.58 -1.18 4.11
CA ASN A 32 -0.97 -2.49 3.88
C ASN A 32 0.56 -2.42 3.85
N GLN A 33 1.13 -1.37 3.29
CA GLN A 33 2.58 -1.13 3.25
C GLN A 33 3.14 -0.89 4.66
N ILE A 34 2.46 -0.09 5.48
CA ILE A 34 2.88 0.16 6.88
C ILE A 34 2.77 -1.13 7.70
N ILE A 35 1.69 -1.89 7.56
CA ILE A 35 1.51 -3.17 8.27
C ILE A 35 2.59 -4.16 7.83
N PHE A 36 2.94 -4.20 6.55
CA PHE A 36 4.03 -5.04 6.06
C PHE A 36 5.35 -4.69 6.76
N ASP A 37 5.70 -3.41 6.86
CA ASP A 37 6.92 -2.98 7.54
C ASP A 37 6.92 -3.35 9.03
N VAL A 38 5.81 -3.08 9.72
CA VAL A 38 5.68 -3.43 11.15
C VAL A 38 5.85 -4.93 11.37
N LEU A 39 5.14 -5.76 10.61
CA LEU A 39 5.20 -7.22 10.77
C LEU A 39 6.56 -7.79 10.34
N SER A 40 7.17 -7.26 9.27
CA SER A 40 8.49 -7.67 8.79
C SER A 40 9.58 -7.33 9.81
N ASN A 41 9.54 -6.12 10.36
CA ASN A 41 10.48 -5.67 11.38
C ASN A 41 10.29 -6.46 12.68
N ALA A 42 9.04 -6.73 13.10
CA ALA A 42 8.75 -7.56 14.27
C ALA A 42 9.27 -9.00 14.08
N LEU A 43 9.07 -9.57 12.88
CA LEU A 43 9.59 -10.90 12.54
C LEU A 43 11.12 -10.92 12.55
N HIS A 44 11.78 -9.90 12.03
CA HIS A 44 13.22 -9.77 12.04
C HIS A 44 13.75 -9.67 13.49
N ALA A 45 13.19 -8.77 14.28
CA ALA A 45 13.53 -8.60 15.70
C ALA A 45 13.30 -9.89 16.51
N SER A 46 12.19 -10.60 16.25
CA SER A 46 11.88 -11.85 16.96
C SER A 46 12.92 -12.95 16.72
N ARG A 47 13.55 -12.98 15.56
CA ARG A 47 14.65 -13.90 15.25
C ARG A 47 15.91 -13.55 16.02
N ILE A 48 16.27 -12.27 16.08
CA ILE A 48 17.44 -11.77 16.82
C ILE A 48 17.26 -12.06 18.31
N LEU A 49 16.07 -11.81 18.85
CA LEU A 49 15.72 -12.04 20.24
C LEU A 49 15.42 -13.50 20.58
N LYS A 50 15.52 -14.41 19.61
CA LYS A 50 15.25 -15.85 19.77
C LYS A 50 13.88 -16.14 20.38
N MET A 51 12.86 -15.36 19.97
CA MET A 51 11.48 -15.61 20.38
C MET A 51 10.99 -16.98 19.89
N SER A 52 9.92 -17.50 20.49
CA SER A 52 9.39 -18.83 20.16
C SER A 52 9.04 -18.96 18.66
N ALA A 53 9.18 -20.17 18.13
CA ALA A 53 8.81 -20.49 16.75
C ALA A 53 7.33 -20.16 16.47
N SER A 54 6.45 -20.49 17.41
CA SER A 54 5.02 -20.19 17.31
C SER A 54 4.74 -18.70 17.12
N TYR A 55 5.44 -17.81 17.82
CA TYR A 55 5.32 -16.36 17.63
C TYR A 55 5.79 -15.92 16.23
N GLN A 56 6.95 -16.42 15.79
CA GLN A 56 7.49 -16.14 14.46
C GLN A 56 6.57 -16.64 13.35
N ASP A 57 5.97 -17.83 13.50
CA ASP A 57 5.02 -18.40 12.54
C ASP A 57 3.73 -17.59 12.47
N SER A 58 3.27 -17.07 13.60
CA SER A 58 2.11 -16.16 13.63
C SER A 58 2.37 -14.89 12.81
N LEU A 59 3.52 -14.23 12.98
CA LEU A 59 3.90 -13.04 12.22
C LEU A 59 4.01 -13.36 10.71
N ARG A 60 4.64 -14.49 10.37
CA ARG A 60 4.76 -14.94 8.97
C ARG A 60 3.39 -15.22 8.34
N SER A 61 2.50 -15.85 9.10
CA SER A 61 1.13 -16.09 8.65
C SER A 61 0.36 -14.79 8.39
N MET A 62 0.55 -13.77 9.23
CA MET A 62 -0.07 -12.45 9.03
C MET A 62 0.47 -11.77 7.76
N LEU A 63 1.80 -11.76 7.55
CA LEU A 63 2.43 -11.23 6.34
C LEU A 63 1.87 -11.88 5.07
N ASN A 64 1.77 -13.21 5.05
CA ASN A 64 1.28 -13.96 3.89
C ASN A 64 -0.20 -13.69 3.55
N ARG A 65 -0.97 -13.12 4.49
CA ARG A 65 -2.38 -12.80 4.29
C ARG A 65 -2.63 -11.32 3.93
N LEU A 66 -1.60 -10.48 3.93
CA LEU A 66 -1.76 -9.10 3.47
C LEU A 66 -2.15 -9.06 1.99
N ALA A 67 -3.02 -8.13 1.64
CA ALA A 67 -3.31 -7.87 0.24
C ALA A 67 -2.04 -7.33 -0.44
N PRO A 68 -1.68 -7.87 -1.62
CA PRO A 68 -0.50 -7.37 -2.34
C PRO A 68 -0.75 -5.97 -2.91
N MET A 69 0.32 -5.24 -3.14
CA MET A 69 0.28 -4.04 -3.97
C MET A 69 -0.14 -4.40 -5.40
N GLN A 70 -0.96 -3.58 -6.02
CA GLN A 70 -1.54 -3.84 -7.33
C GLN A 70 -1.19 -2.72 -8.32
N ILE A 71 -1.13 -3.08 -9.60
CA ILE A 71 -0.95 -2.14 -10.71
C ILE A 71 -2.32 -1.97 -11.37
N GLY A 72 -2.79 -0.73 -11.46
CA GLY A 72 -4.10 -0.42 -12.00
C GLY A 72 -4.11 -0.28 -13.53
N LYS A 73 -5.28 -0.02 -14.06
CA LYS A 73 -5.58 0.06 -15.51
C LYS A 73 -4.83 1.17 -16.24
N TYR A 74 -4.32 2.15 -15.52
CA TYR A 74 -3.49 3.23 -16.08
C TYR A 74 -1.98 2.99 -15.87
N ASN A 75 -1.61 1.76 -15.53
CA ASN A 75 -0.24 1.35 -15.18
C ASN A 75 0.34 2.10 -13.96
N GLN A 76 -0.51 2.67 -13.12
CA GLN A 76 -0.15 3.30 -11.86
C GLN A 76 -0.15 2.27 -10.73
N LEU A 77 0.52 2.59 -9.62
CA LEU A 77 0.34 1.86 -8.37
C LEU A 77 -1.02 2.23 -7.78
N GLN A 78 -1.89 1.22 -7.56
CA GLN A 78 -3.23 1.47 -7.02
C GLN A 78 -3.17 2.07 -5.61
N GLU A 79 -3.97 3.10 -5.38
CA GLU A 79 -4.10 3.74 -4.07
C GLU A 79 -5.09 3.00 -3.17
N TRP A 80 -6.11 2.40 -3.75
CA TRP A 80 -7.16 1.66 -3.05
C TRP A 80 -7.14 0.17 -3.41
N LEU A 81 -7.88 -0.63 -2.64
CA LEU A 81 -8.01 -2.07 -2.87
C LEU A 81 -8.60 -2.39 -4.25
N GLU A 82 -9.57 -1.59 -4.67
CA GLU A 82 -10.16 -1.63 -6.01
C GLU A 82 -9.49 -0.59 -6.90
N ASP A 83 -9.49 -0.81 -8.22
CA ASP A 83 -8.89 0.10 -9.21
C ASP A 83 -9.80 1.32 -9.46
N LEU A 84 -9.82 2.21 -8.47
CA LEU A 84 -10.64 3.43 -8.44
C LEU A 84 -9.83 4.70 -8.74
N ASP A 85 -8.56 4.57 -9.08
CA ASP A 85 -7.69 5.71 -9.37
C ASP A 85 -8.17 6.50 -10.60
N ASN A 86 -8.05 7.82 -10.51
CA ASN A 86 -8.31 8.75 -11.59
C ASN A 86 -6.98 9.35 -12.09
N PRO A 87 -6.61 9.16 -13.37
CA PRO A 87 -5.34 9.66 -13.89
C PRO A 87 -5.26 11.20 -13.94
N ASN A 88 -6.40 11.88 -13.82
CA ASN A 88 -6.47 13.34 -13.79
C ASN A 88 -6.49 13.90 -12.36
N ASP A 89 -6.46 13.03 -11.34
CA ASP A 89 -6.41 13.46 -9.96
C ASP A 89 -5.03 14.07 -9.65
N LYS A 90 -5.04 15.33 -9.22
CA LYS A 90 -3.86 16.12 -8.85
C LYS A 90 -3.80 16.36 -7.34
N HIS A 91 -4.39 15.45 -6.57
CA HIS A 91 -4.30 15.54 -5.12
C HIS A 91 -2.83 15.56 -4.66
N ARG A 92 -2.52 16.46 -3.72
CA ARG A 92 -1.14 16.74 -3.28
C ARG A 92 -0.44 15.58 -2.56
N HIS A 93 -1.22 14.67 -1.96
CA HIS A 93 -0.67 13.51 -1.27
C HIS A 93 -0.58 12.30 -2.21
N ILE A 94 0.48 11.54 -2.02
CA ILE A 94 0.81 10.32 -2.77
C ILE A 94 1.10 9.18 -1.78
N SER A 95 0.22 9.02 -0.80
CA SER A 95 0.40 8.10 0.33
C SER A 95 0.73 6.67 -0.07
N HIS A 96 0.15 6.18 -1.16
CA HIS A 96 0.33 4.83 -1.68
C HIS A 96 1.73 4.55 -2.25
N VAL A 97 2.58 5.57 -2.44
CA VAL A 97 3.99 5.35 -2.77
C VAL A 97 4.91 5.24 -1.54
N TYR A 98 4.34 5.15 -0.34
CA TYR A 98 5.08 4.88 0.89
C TYR A 98 6.03 3.68 0.75
N GLY A 99 5.62 2.64 0.05
CA GLY A 99 6.43 1.46 -0.23
C GLY A 99 7.70 1.73 -1.04
N LEU A 100 7.75 2.86 -1.79
CA LEU A 100 8.94 3.34 -2.49
C LEU A 100 9.80 4.20 -1.56
N PHE A 101 9.17 5.11 -0.84
CA PHE A 101 9.79 6.00 0.14
C PHE A 101 8.73 6.50 1.16
N PRO A 102 8.99 6.43 2.48
CA PRO A 102 10.27 6.11 3.14
C PRO A 102 10.57 4.61 3.31
N SER A 103 9.63 3.71 3.01
CA SER A 103 9.92 2.27 2.99
C SER A 103 10.83 1.89 1.81
N ASN A 104 11.26 0.62 1.78
CA ASN A 104 12.09 0.04 0.71
C ASN A 104 11.44 -1.21 0.09
N GLN A 105 10.12 -1.35 0.21
CA GLN A 105 9.37 -2.48 -0.35
C GLN A 105 9.39 -2.49 -1.88
N ILE A 106 9.41 -1.29 -2.49
CA ILE A 106 9.46 -1.11 -3.95
C ILE A 106 10.85 -0.64 -4.34
N SER A 107 11.51 -1.41 -5.20
CA SER A 107 12.79 -1.01 -5.77
C SER A 107 12.91 -1.47 -7.22
N PRO A 108 13.73 -0.81 -8.05
CA PRO A 108 13.94 -1.23 -9.45
C PRO A 108 14.61 -2.60 -9.56
N TYR A 109 15.25 -3.06 -8.49
CA TYR A 109 16.02 -4.31 -8.48
C TYR A 109 15.18 -5.52 -8.06
N THR A 110 14.29 -5.35 -7.07
CA THR A 110 13.51 -6.44 -6.49
C THR A 110 12.08 -6.51 -7.04
N HIS A 111 11.49 -5.36 -7.36
CA HIS A 111 10.11 -5.27 -7.86
C HIS A 111 10.01 -4.26 -9.03
N PRO A 112 10.66 -4.53 -10.19
CA PRO A 112 10.75 -3.56 -11.29
C PRO A 112 9.39 -3.11 -11.83
N LEU A 113 8.38 -3.98 -11.86
CA LEU A 113 7.03 -3.61 -12.31
C LEU A 113 6.33 -2.64 -11.34
N LEU A 114 6.41 -2.90 -10.04
CA LEU A 114 5.87 -1.99 -9.02
C LEU A 114 6.63 -0.65 -9.00
N PHE A 115 7.95 -0.68 -9.24
CA PHE A 115 8.75 0.53 -9.36
C PHE A 115 8.30 1.37 -10.56
N GLN A 116 8.05 0.74 -11.71
CA GLN A 116 7.52 1.45 -12.89
C GLN A 116 6.13 2.00 -12.62
N ALA A 117 5.27 1.24 -11.93
CA ALA A 117 3.93 1.70 -11.55
C ALA A 117 3.98 2.90 -10.59
N ALA A 118 4.85 2.87 -9.59
CA ALA A 118 5.08 4.01 -8.69
C ALA A 118 5.58 5.25 -9.45
N LYS A 119 6.50 5.07 -10.41
CA LYS A 119 6.94 6.16 -11.30
C LYS A 119 5.77 6.73 -12.10
N ASN A 120 4.90 5.90 -12.65
CA ASN A 120 3.72 6.35 -13.39
C ASN A 120 2.77 7.15 -12.48
N THR A 121 2.56 6.69 -11.24
CA THR A 121 1.81 7.45 -10.22
C THR A 121 2.37 8.85 -10.04
N LEU A 122 3.68 8.98 -9.85
CA LEU A 122 4.33 10.28 -9.68
C LEU A 122 4.14 11.20 -10.90
N LEU A 123 4.24 10.65 -12.11
CA LEU A 123 4.02 11.39 -13.35
C LEU A 123 2.55 11.83 -13.53
N GLN A 124 1.60 11.02 -13.10
CA GLN A 124 0.17 11.35 -13.15
C GLN A 124 -0.20 12.44 -12.14
N ARG A 125 0.36 12.41 -10.95
CA ARG A 125 0.10 13.42 -9.91
C ARG A 125 0.77 14.77 -10.23
N GLY A 126 1.82 14.79 -11.06
CA GLY A 126 2.49 16.00 -11.54
C GLY A 126 3.61 16.43 -10.69
#